data_af09f82fcbefa2d65fc788639ea23085
#
_entry.id   af09f82fcbefa2d65fc788639ea23085
#
_cell.length_a   1.000
_cell.length_b   1.000
_cell.length_c   1.000
_cell.angle_alpha   90.00
_cell.angle_beta   90.00
_cell.angle_gamma   90.00
#
_symmetry.space_group_name_H-M   'P 1'
#
loop_
_entity.id
_entity.type
_entity.pdbx_description
1 polymer ?
#
loop_
_entity_poly.entity_id
_entity_poly.type
_entity_poly.pdbx_seq_one_letter_code
_entity_poly.pdbx_strand_id
1 'polypeptide(L)'
;MMAPKPETAERSCIVTRVAQPPEGLVRFVLGPDGAVVPDIRGNLPGRGVWVTSRRDMVAEAVRKKAFSRGLKAEAKAAGDLPEMVEALLLKAALSSLSMARKAGLVVTGFDQVTGAVGKGGVVAVLHAREAADDGRRKIGQAVRRRLRATGALVGATEETDETPANAALWQQPPPSGPKVIAGIFASSEMDLALGGANVIHAALLAGGASTSFLKCAAALARYRGEAPETDWTAYLS
;
A
#
# COMPACT_ATOMS: atom_id res chain seq x y z
N MET A 1 20.59 0.76 -24.19
CA MET A 1 19.97 2.09 -24.00
C MET A 1 18.53 1.85 -23.59
N MET A 2 18.20 1.98 -22.28
CA MET A 2 16.81 1.93 -21.83
C MET A 2 16.15 3.27 -22.13
N ALA A 3 15.02 3.24 -22.85
CA ALA A 3 14.22 4.43 -23.07
C ALA A 3 13.76 5.02 -21.72
N PRO A 4 13.78 6.36 -21.55
CA PRO A 4 13.30 6.97 -20.32
C PRO A 4 11.81 6.63 -20.14
N LYS A 5 11.43 6.17 -18.94
CA LYS A 5 10.05 5.95 -18.53
C LYS A 5 9.29 7.27 -18.77
N PRO A 6 8.12 7.27 -19.43
CA PRO A 6 7.38 8.51 -19.64
C PRO A 6 7.13 9.18 -18.30
N GLU A 7 7.59 10.41 -18.15
CA GLU A 7 7.32 11.26 -16.99
C GLU A 7 5.80 11.38 -16.86
N THR A 8 5.26 10.77 -15.83
CA THR A 8 3.84 10.88 -15.52
C THR A 8 3.60 12.34 -15.15
N ALA A 9 2.80 13.05 -15.94
CA ALA A 9 2.58 14.49 -15.75
C ALA A 9 2.09 14.75 -14.30
N GLU A 10 2.82 15.57 -13.56
CA GLU A 10 2.49 15.97 -12.20
C GLU A 10 1.11 16.63 -12.11
N ARG A 11 0.48 16.49 -10.97
CA ARG A 11 -0.79 17.10 -10.63
C ARG A 11 -0.66 17.90 -9.33
N SER A 12 -1.32 19.05 -9.27
CA SER A 12 -1.28 19.89 -8.07
C SER A 12 -2.44 19.58 -7.13
N CYS A 13 -2.14 19.40 -5.85
CA CYS A 13 -3.14 19.29 -4.81
C CYS A 13 -3.91 20.60 -4.64
N ILE A 14 -5.26 20.56 -4.63
CA ILE A 14 -6.08 21.78 -4.47
C ILE A 14 -5.98 22.40 -3.09
N VAL A 15 -5.48 21.67 -2.08
CA VAL A 15 -5.31 22.15 -0.70
C VAL A 15 -3.93 22.75 -0.49
N THR A 16 -2.87 21.97 -0.78
CA THR A 16 -1.48 22.35 -0.49
C THR A 16 -0.80 23.11 -1.63
N ARG A 17 -1.36 23.06 -2.85
CA ARG A 17 -0.78 23.60 -4.08
C ARG A 17 0.53 22.94 -4.53
N VAL A 18 0.97 21.91 -3.83
CA VAL A 18 2.17 21.14 -4.19
C VAL A 18 1.88 20.26 -5.38
N ALA A 19 2.77 20.31 -6.38
CA ALA A 19 2.78 19.41 -7.52
C ALA A 19 3.46 18.10 -7.12
N GLN A 20 2.88 16.97 -7.51
CA GLN A 20 3.40 15.65 -7.22
C GLN A 20 2.86 14.61 -8.22
N PRO A 21 3.49 13.44 -8.32
CA PRO A 21 3.01 12.36 -9.17
C PRO A 21 1.58 11.92 -8.79
N PRO A 22 0.75 11.50 -9.77
CA PRO A 22 -0.65 11.09 -9.52
C PRO A 22 -0.82 10.00 -8.47
N GLU A 23 0.17 9.13 -8.30
CA GLU A 23 0.17 8.06 -7.30
C GLU A 23 0.12 8.58 -5.85
N GLY A 24 0.57 9.81 -5.64
CA GLY A 24 0.50 10.52 -4.35
C GLY A 24 -0.82 11.24 -4.10
N LEU A 25 -1.76 11.17 -5.02
CA LEU A 25 -2.98 11.98 -5.03
C LEU A 25 -4.22 11.10 -5.20
N VAL A 26 -5.36 11.58 -4.70
CA VAL A 26 -6.69 11.08 -5.03
C VAL A 26 -7.36 12.07 -5.97
N ARG A 27 -7.91 11.56 -7.08
CA ARG A 27 -8.71 12.33 -8.02
C ARG A 27 -10.15 12.42 -7.55
N PHE A 28 -10.78 13.56 -7.76
CA PHE A 28 -12.20 13.78 -7.49
C PHE A 28 -12.85 14.44 -8.71
N VAL A 29 -14.06 14.05 -9.00
CA VAL A 29 -14.88 14.61 -10.08
C VAL A 29 -16.24 15.07 -9.54
N LEU A 30 -16.95 15.86 -10.33
CA LEU A 30 -18.32 16.25 -10.03
C LEU A 30 -19.29 15.20 -10.61
N GLY A 31 -20.14 14.66 -9.75
CA GLY A 31 -21.25 13.81 -10.16
C GLY A 31 -22.40 14.63 -10.80
N PRO A 32 -23.37 13.97 -11.45
CA PRO A 32 -24.47 14.64 -12.13
C PRO A 32 -25.41 15.41 -11.18
N ASP A 33 -25.44 15.04 -9.91
CA ASP A 33 -26.19 15.67 -8.82
C ASP A 33 -25.44 16.79 -8.10
N GLY A 34 -24.23 17.12 -8.59
CA GLY A 34 -23.32 18.09 -7.97
C GLY A 34 -22.55 17.54 -6.77
N ALA A 35 -22.63 16.25 -6.48
CA ALA A 35 -21.82 15.63 -5.44
C ALA A 35 -20.37 15.46 -5.86
N VAL A 36 -19.44 15.61 -4.89
CA VAL A 36 -18.03 15.29 -5.10
C VAL A 36 -17.83 13.78 -5.01
N VAL A 37 -17.32 13.17 -6.08
CA VAL A 37 -17.13 11.72 -6.20
C VAL A 37 -15.64 11.38 -6.26
N PRO A 38 -15.12 10.49 -5.38
CA PRO A 38 -13.77 9.98 -5.47
C PRO A 38 -13.56 9.11 -6.70
N ASP A 39 -12.54 9.37 -7.49
CA ASP A 39 -12.17 8.59 -8.66
C ASP A 39 -10.84 7.85 -8.43
N ILE A 40 -10.92 6.79 -7.64
CA ILE A 40 -9.75 5.99 -7.24
C ILE A 40 -9.08 5.31 -8.44
N ARG A 41 -9.85 4.99 -9.48
CA ARG A 41 -9.35 4.34 -10.70
C ARG A 41 -8.90 5.31 -11.78
N GLY A 42 -9.20 6.60 -11.65
CA GLY A 42 -8.83 7.62 -12.62
C GLY A 42 -9.58 7.53 -13.96
N ASN A 43 -10.74 6.88 -13.99
CA ASN A 43 -11.48 6.59 -15.22
C ASN A 43 -12.87 7.26 -15.33
N LEU A 44 -13.28 8.01 -14.32
CA LEU A 44 -14.53 8.75 -14.38
C LEU A 44 -14.40 9.95 -15.33
N PRO A 45 -15.45 10.25 -16.13
CA PRO A 45 -15.45 11.37 -17.06
C PRO A 45 -15.46 12.72 -16.33
N GLY A 46 -15.16 13.77 -17.07
CA GLY A 46 -15.27 15.14 -16.61
C GLY A 46 -13.99 15.72 -16.03
N ARG A 47 -14.08 16.99 -15.65
CA ARG A 47 -12.97 17.71 -15.00
C ARG A 47 -12.70 17.08 -13.65
N GLY A 48 -11.45 16.67 -13.44
CA GLY A 48 -10.97 16.19 -12.15
C GLY A 48 -10.12 17.22 -11.40
N VAL A 49 -10.20 17.18 -10.09
CA VAL A 49 -9.29 17.85 -9.15
C VAL A 49 -8.57 16.83 -8.31
N TRP A 50 -7.43 17.21 -7.73
CA TRP A 50 -6.56 16.28 -7.04
C TRP A 50 -6.31 16.75 -5.61
N VAL A 51 -6.32 15.83 -4.67
CA VAL A 51 -6.01 16.06 -3.26
C VAL A 51 -4.92 15.07 -2.86
N THR A 52 -3.94 15.51 -2.08
CA THR A 52 -2.91 14.62 -1.52
C THR A 52 -3.57 13.41 -0.85
N SER A 53 -3.10 12.21 -1.18
CA SER A 53 -3.68 10.93 -0.74
C SER A 53 -3.43 10.69 0.75
N ARG A 54 -4.08 11.50 1.58
CA ARG A 54 -4.09 11.43 3.04
C ARG A 54 -5.47 11.82 3.56
N ARG A 55 -5.94 11.09 4.57
CA ARG A 55 -7.28 11.29 5.16
C ARG A 55 -7.49 12.72 5.68
N ASP A 56 -6.49 13.27 6.39
CA ASP A 56 -6.51 14.62 6.91
C ASP A 56 -6.59 15.69 5.80
N MET A 57 -5.92 15.45 4.66
CA MET A 57 -5.96 16.37 3.51
C MET A 57 -7.31 16.38 2.80
N VAL A 58 -7.97 15.23 2.72
CA VAL A 58 -9.35 15.16 2.18
C VAL A 58 -10.33 15.83 3.13
N ALA A 59 -10.22 15.60 4.44
CA ALA A 59 -11.02 16.30 5.45
C ALA A 59 -10.81 17.81 5.38
N GLU A 60 -9.58 18.27 5.20
CA GLU A 60 -9.26 19.69 5.05
C GLU A 60 -9.85 20.29 3.76
N ALA A 61 -9.84 19.51 2.65
CA ALA A 61 -10.48 19.94 1.40
C ALA A 61 -11.99 20.13 1.56
N VAL A 62 -12.66 19.26 2.32
CA VAL A 62 -14.09 19.38 2.66
C VAL A 62 -14.31 20.62 3.52
N ARG A 63 -13.57 20.78 4.63
CA ARG A 63 -13.67 21.91 5.56
C ARG A 63 -13.49 23.26 4.87
N LYS A 64 -12.52 23.37 3.97
CA LYS A 64 -12.20 24.60 3.22
C LYS A 64 -13.09 24.83 2.00
N LYS A 65 -14.05 23.95 1.71
CA LYS A 65 -14.88 23.99 0.47
C LYS A 65 -14.01 24.12 -0.79
N ALA A 66 -12.83 23.44 -0.80
CA ALA A 66 -11.83 23.61 -1.85
C ALA A 66 -12.29 23.00 -3.19
N PHE A 67 -13.21 22.04 -3.17
CA PHE A 67 -13.72 21.36 -4.36
C PHE A 67 -14.46 22.28 -5.31
N SER A 68 -15.33 23.17 -4.81
CA SER A 68 -16.08 24.10 -5.68
C SER A 68 -15.17 25.01 -6.47
N ARG A 69 -14.10 25.53 -5.84
CA ARG A 69 -13.10 26.36 -6.52
C ARG A 69 -12.31 25.56 -7.56
N GLY A 70 -11.90 24.36 -7.20
CA GLY A 70 -11.09 23.51 -8.09
C GLY A 70 -11.86 23.00 -9.30
N LEU A 71 -13.10 22.59 -9.11
CA LEU A 71 -14.01 22.09 -10.14
C LEU A 71 -14.65 23.23 -10.97
N LYS A 72 -14.54 24.48 -10.48
CA LYS A 72 -15.19 25.68 -11.08
C LYS A 72 -16.69 25.52 -11.22
N ALA A 73 -17.33 24.87 -10.25
CA ALA A 73 -18.75 24.65 -10.16
C ALA A 73 -19.16 24.51 -8.71
N GLU A 74 -20.45 24.69 -8.41
CA GLU A 74 -20.96 24.33 -7.09
C GLU A 74 -20.79 22.83 -6.86
N ALA A 75 -20.07 22.46 -5.80
CA ALA A 75 -19.73 21.07 -5.49
C ALA A 75 -20.11 20.76 -4.05
N LYS A 76 -20.92 19.72 -3.87
CA LYS A 76 -21.39 19.24 -2.57
C LYS A 76 -20.49 18.11 -2.09
N ALA A 77 -19.51 18.44 -1.24
CA ALA A 77 -18.67 17.45 -0.58
C ALA A 77 -19.36 16.95 0.69
N ALA A 78 -19.63 15.65 0.76
CA ALA A 78 -20.18 15.00 1.95
C ALA A 78 -19.17 15.07 3.11
N GLY A 79 -19.67 15.17 4.35
CA GLY A 79 -18.81 15.24 5.54
C GLY A 79 -17.98 13.98 5.76
N ASP A 80 -18.51 12.83 5.33
CA ASP A 80 -17.88 11.50 5.39
C ASP A 80 -17.04 11.14 4.14
N LEU A 81 -16.76 12.15 3.29
CA LEU A 81 -15.94 11.93 2.09
C LEU A 81 -14.57 11.28 2.39
N PRO A 82 -13.87 11.61 3.49
CA PRO A 82 -12.63 10.92 3.86
C PRO A 82 -12.83 9.42 4.11
N GLU A 83 -13.90 9.05 4.81
CA GLU A 83 -14.28 7.66 5.11
C GLU A 83 -14.65 6.92 3.82
N MET A 84 -15.37 7.55 2.93
CA MET A 84 -15.73 7.01 1.62
C MET A 84 -14.48 6.69 0.78
N VAL A 85 -13.51 7.59 0.74
CA VAL A 85 -12.23 7.35 0.04
C VAL A 85 -11.50 6.15 0.64
N GLU A 86 -11.42 6.05 1.98
CA GLU A 86 -10.79 4.92 2.66
C GLU A 86 -11.46 3.60 2.31
N ALA A 87 -12.78 3.55 2.38
CA ALA A 87 -13.57 2.35 2.03
C ALA A 87 -13.34 1.91 0.58
N LEU A 88 -13.26 2.86 -0.36
CA LEU A 88 -12.98 2.56 -1.76
C LEU A 88 -11.56 2.03 -1.97
N LEU A 89 -10.56 2.60 -1.29
CA LEU A 89 -9.17 2.12 -1.34
C LEU A 89 -9.04 0.72 -0.74
N LEU A 90 -9.68 0.48 0.41
CA LEU A 90 -9.74 -0.85 1.04
C LEU A 90 -10.38 -1.87 0.10
N LYS A 91 -11.55 -1.54 -0.46
CA LYS A 91 -12.23 -2.40 -1.43
C LYS A 91 -11.37 -2.71 -2.64
N ALA A 92 -10.64 -1.74 -3.17
CA ALA A 92 -9.72 -1.93 -4.29
C ALA A 92 -8.58 -2.89 -3.92
N ALA A 93 -7.98 -2.73 -2.74
CA ALA A 93 -6.93 -3.59 -2.25
C ALA A 93 -7.40 -5.04 -2.05
N LEU A 94 -8.53 -5.26 -1.36
CA LEU A 94 -9.10 -6.58 -1.12
C LEU A 94 -9.52 -7.27 -2.44
N SER A 95 -10.09 -6.52 -3.39
CA SER A 95 -10.42 -7.05 -4.73
C SER A 95 -9.16 -7.49 -5.48
N SER A 96 -8.07 -6.71 -5.41
CA SER A 96 -6.79 -7.08 -6.02
C SER A 96 -6.16 -8.30 -5.33
N LEU A 97 -6.29 -8.42 -4.01
CA LEU A 97 -5.84 -9.60 -3.26
C LEU A 97 -6.59 -10.86 -3.68
N SER A 98 -7.91 -10.75 -3.82
CA SER A 98 -8.75 -11.84 -4.33
C SER A 98 -8.36 -12.27 -5.76
N MET A 99 -8.00 -11.32 -6.62
CA MET A 99 -7.49 -11.62 -7.96
C MET A 99 -6.13 -12.34 -7.92
N ALA A 100 -5.23 -11.93 -7.03
CA ALA A 100 -3.96 -12.62 -6.83
C ALA A 100 -4.18 -14.07 -6.36
N ARG A 101 -5.16 -14.30 -5.46
CA ARG A 101 -5.54 -15.65 -5.04
C ARG A 101 -6.07 -16.48 -6.22
N LYS A 102 -6.99 -15.94 -7.01
CA LYS A 102 -7.54 -16.63 -8.19
C LYS A 102 -6.45 -16.98 -9.21
N ALA A 103 -5.42 -16.17 -9.29
CA ALA A 103 -4.24 -16.44 -10.13
C ALA A 103 -3.25 -17.47 -9.52
N GLY A 104 -3.55 -18.07 -8.36
CA GLY A 104 -2.67 -19.01 -7.68
C GLY A 104 -1.42 -18.37 -7.07
N LEU A 105 -1.42 -17.06 -6.87
CA LEU A 105 -0.25 -16.30 -6.40
C LEU A 105 -0.27 -16.02 -4.89
N VAL A 106 -1.21 -16.62 -4.14
CA VAL A 106 -1.33 -16.40 -2.70
C VAL A 106 -1.25 -17.74 -1.96
N VAL A 107 -0.42 -17.76 -0.93
CA VAL A 107 -0.28 -18.87 0.02
C VAL A 107 -0.75 -18.36 1.38
N THR A 108 -1.59 -19.13 2.08
CA THR A 108 -2.14 -18.76 3.40
C THR A 108 -1.79 -19.78 4.47
N GLY A 109 -1.73 -19.34 5.73
CA GLY A 109 -1.40 -20.18 6.87
C GLY A 109 0.09 -20.18 7.22
N PHE A 110 0.39 -20.27 8.52
CA PHE A 110 1.74 -20.07 9.06
C PHE A 110 2.79 -21.02 8.42
N ASP A 111 2.51 -22.33 8.41
CA ASP A 111 3.47 -23.32 7.91
C ASP A 111 3.68 -23.20 6.40
N GLN A 112 2.60 -22.98 5.65
CA GLN A 112 2.65 -22.81 4.21
C GLN A 112 3.40 -21.53 3.82
N VAL A 113 3.16 -20.41 4.53
CA VAL A 113 3.88 -19.15 4.31
C VAL A 113 5.37 -19.31 4.62
N THR A 114 5.71 -19.94 5.75
CA THR A 114 7.10 -20.22 6.13
C THR A 114 7.80 -21.10 5.11
N GLY A 115 7.12 -22.15 4.65
CA GLY A 115 7.62 -23.05 3.59
C GLY A 115 7.82 -22.34 2.25
N ALA A 116 6.87 -21.49 1.84
CA ALA A 116 6.96 -20.70 0.61
C ALA A 116 8.14 -19.73 0.63
N VAL A 117 8.34 -19.04 1.75
CA VAL A 117 9.49 -18.14 1.97
C VAL A 117 10.79 -18.93 1.81
N GLY A 118 10.91 -20.12 2.40
CA GLY A 118 12.10 -20.99 2.28
C GLY A 118 12.39 -21.42 0.85
N LYS A 119 11.36 -21.72 0.06
CA LYS A 119 11.50 -22.11 -1.37
C LYS A 119 11.88 -20.91 -2.26
N GLY A 120 11.50 -19.69 -1.87
CA GLY A 120 11.73 -18.47 -2.66
C GLY A 120 10.57 -18.15 -3.61
N GLY A 121 10.72 -17.00 -4.32
CA GLY A 121 9.65 -16.49 -5.21
C GLY A 121 8.57 -15.69 -4.50
N VAL A 122 8.63 -15.56 -3.17
CA VAL A 122 7.77 -14.69 -2.39
C VAL A 122 8.22 -13.23 -2.57
N VAL A 123 7.29 -12.38 -3.00
CA VAL A 123 7.51 -10.93 -3.20
C VAL A 123 6.96 -10.08 -2.07
N ALA A 124 6.03 -10.63 -1.29
CA ALA A 124 5.53 -9.99 -0.08
C ALA A 124 4.98 -11.01 0.92
N VAL A 125 5.05 -10.64 2.20
CA VAL A 125 4.38 -11.34 3.30
C VAL A 125 3.36 -10.38 3.91
N LEU A 126 2.16 -10.87 4.15
CA LEU A 126 1.07 -10.14 4.79
C LEU A 126 0.85 -10.69 6.20
N HIS A 127 0.72 -9.78 7.14
CA HIS A 127 0.29 -10.10 8.51
C HIS A 127 -0.98 -9.32 8.82
N ALA A 128 -2.03 -10.02 9.25
CA ALA A 128 -3.23 -9.38 9.75
C ALA A 128 -2.90 -8.47 10.96
N ARG A 129 -3.76 -7.51 11.24
CA ARG A 129 -3.63 -6.61 12.39
C ARG A 129 -3.55 -7.39 13.71
N GLU A 130 -4.25 -8.49 13.78
CA GLU A 130 -4.34 -9.39 14.93
C GLU A 130 -3.17 -10.39 15.02
N ALA A 131 -2.22 -10.34 14.08
CA ALA A 131 -1.09 -11.26 14.08
C ALA A 131 -0.23 -11.09 15.33
N ALA A 132 0.00 -12.19 16.05
CA ALA A 132 0.87 -12.21 17.22
C ALA A 132 2.34 -11.99 16.81
N ASP A 133 3.09 -11.31 17.68
CA ASP A 133 4.51 -10.97 17.43
C ASP A 133 5.38 -12.21 17.24
N ASP A 134 5.10 -13.31 17.95
CA ASP A 134 5.83 -14.57 17.80
C ASP A 134 5.70 -15.13 16.38
N GLY A 135 4.49 -15.11 15.79
CA GLY A 135 4.25 -15.54 14.42
C GLY A 135 4.98 -14.65 13.40
N ARG A 136 4.90 -13.35 13.57
CA ARG A 136 5.64 -12.38 12.75
C ARG A 136 7.14 -12.64 12.82
N ARG A 137 7.70 -12.75 14.03
CA ARG A 137 9.11 -13.00 14.29
C ARG A 137 9.60 -14.29 13.63
N LYS A 138 8.86 -15.39 13.75
CA LYS A 138 9.22 -16.69 13.16
C LYS A 138 9.25 -16.63 11.62
N ILE A 139 8.27 -15.98 11.00
CA ILE A 139 8.27 -15.77 9.54
C ILE A 139 9.43 -14.85 9.13
N GLY A 140 9.70 -13.78 9.88
CA GLY A 140 10.85 -12.90 9.65
C GLY A 140 12.19 -13.66 9.72
N GLN A 141 12.34 -14.60 10.67
CA GLN A 141 13.51 -15.48 10.74
C GLN A 141 13.65 -16.39 9.50
N ALA A 142 12.54 -16.88 8.95
CA ALA A 142 12.57 -17.66 7.71
C ALA A 142 13.01 -16.79 6.52
N VAL A 143 12.52 -15.54 6.43
CA VAL A 143 12.97 -14.56 5.41
C VAL A 143 14.49 -14.32 5.54
N ARG A 144 14.98 -14.02 6.74
CA ARG A 144 16.41 -13.82 7.01
C ARG A 144 17.26 -15.01 6.58
N ARG A 145 16.84 -16.22 6.98
CA ARG A 145 17.56 -17.45 6.62
C ARG A 145 17.66 -17.61 5.10
N ARG A 146 16.58 -17.32 4.39
CA ARG A 146 16.57 -17.37 2.93
C ARG A 146 17.51 -16.35 2.31
N LEU A 147 17.48 -15.09 2.79
CA LEU A 147 18.33 -14.02 2.28
C LEU A 147 19.83 -14.28 2.52
N ARG A 148 20.19 -14.86 3.68
CA ARG A 148 21.55 -15.32 3.94
C ARG A 148 21.97 -16.43 2.97
N ALA A 149 21.10 -17.42 2.75
CA ALA A 149 21.39 -18.54 1.86
C ALA A 149 21.56 -18.11 0.38
N THR A 150 20.94 -17.01 -0.03
CA THR A 150 21.05 -16.46 -1.40
C THR A 150 22.12 -15.38 -1.56
N GLY A 151 22.87 -15.06 -0.52
CA GLY A 151 23.86 -13.98 -0.54
C GLY A 151 23.27 -12.57 -0.63
N ALA A 152 21.94 -12.43 -0.50
CA ALA A 152 21.27 -11.13 -0.55
C ALA A 152 21.49 -10.28 0.73
N LEU A 153 22.08 -10.87 1.78
CA LEU A 153 22.51 -10.22 3.02
C LEU A 153 24.03 -10.18 3.14
N VAL A 154 24.75 -9.90 2.09
CA VAL A 154 26.20 -9.68 2.16
C VAL A 154 26.42 -8.25 2.66
N GLY A 155 26.79 -8.09 3.92
CA GLY A 155 27.26 -6.81 4.48
C GLY A 155 26.60 -6.32 5.78
N ALA A 156 25.67 -7.06 6.38
CA ALA A 156 25.23 -6.77 7.75
C ALA A 156 26.18 -7.55 8.73
N THR A 157 27.36 -7.02 8.97
CA THR A 157 28.19 -7.37 10.12
C THR A 157 27.50 -6.86 11.38
N GLU A 158 27.58 -7.69 12.42
CA GLU A 158 27.12 -7.42 13.77
C GLU A 158 27.61 -6.06 14.29
N GLU A 159 26.71 -5.40 15.02
CA GLU A 159 26.94 -4.34 15.99
C GLU A 159 27.69 -3.07 15.56
N THR A 160 26.92 -2.00 15.38
CA THR A 160 27.21 -0.77 16.12
C THR A 160 25.88 -0.06 16.40
N ASP A 161 25.65 0.11 17.71
CA ASP A 161 24.60 0.88 18.35
C ASP A 161 24.88 2.38 18.13
N GLU A 162 24.52 2.90 16.96
CA GLU A 162 24.42 4.33 16.74
C GLU A 162 23.36 4.59 15.65
N THR A 163 22.22 5.08 16.09
CA THR A 163 21.13 5.61 15.27
C THR A 163 21.60 6.88 14.56
N PRO A 164 21.83 6.91 13.25
CA PRO A 164 21.85 8.17 12.55
C PRO A 164 20.41 8.56 12.19
N ALA A 165 19.89 9.51 12.93
CA ALA A 165 18.79 10.34 12.44
C ALA A 165 19.27 10.99 11.15
N ASN A 166 18.88 10.50 9.98
CA ASN A 166 18.61 11.40 8.86
C ASN A 166 18.13 10.69 7.56
N ALA A 167 17.31 11.37 6.88
CA ALA A 167 16.71 11.45 5.56
C ALA A 167 17.41 10.83 4.32
N ALA A 168 18.45 10.02 4.46
CA ALA A 168 19.19 9.42 3.34
C ALA A 168 18.76 7.97 3.00
N LEU A 169 17.79 7.39 3.70
CA LEU A 169 17.37 5.99 3.52
C LEU A 169 16.59 5.72 2.22
N TRP A 170 16.22 6.76 1.47
CA TRP A 170 15.46 6.62 0.23
C TRP A 170 16.31 6.43 -1.03
N GLN A 171 17.64 6.44 -0.91
CA GLN A 171 18.56 6.37 -2.07
C GLN A 171 19.21 4.99 -2.26
N GLN A 172 18.98 4.03 -1.38
CA GLN A 172 19.48 2.66 -1.59
C GLN A 172 18.37 1.79 -2.20
N PRO A 173 18.69 0.98 -3.24
CA PRO A 173 17.72 0.01 -3.74
C PRO A 173 17.32 -0.92 -2.57
N PRO A 174 16.02 -1.25 -2.43
CA PRO A 174 15.59 -2.12 -1.35
C PRO A 174 16.38 -3.43 -1.42
N PRO A 175 16.84 -3.96 -0.30
CA PRO A 175 17.46 -5.27 -0.29
C PRO A 175 16.48 -6.28 -0.93
N SER A 176 17.00 -7.27 -1.66
CA SER A 176 16.26 -8.19 -2.52
C SER A 176 15.32 -9.17 -1.78
N GLY A 177 14.76 -8.76 -0.65
CA GLY A 177 13.82 -9.53 0.17
C GLY A 177 12.35 -9.23 -0.15
N PRO A 178 11.43 -10.10 0.32
CA PRO A 178 10.00 -9.85 0.20
C PRO A 178 9.59 -8.63 1.02
N LYS A 179 8.65 -7.84 0.50
CA LYS A 179 8.03 -6.76 1.26
C LYS A 179 7.22 -7.32 2.42
N VAL A 180 7.19 -6.62 3.54
CA VAL A 180 6.31 -6.96 4.67
C VAL A 180 5.17 -5.95 4.74
N ILE A 181 3.95 -6.46 4.81
CA ILE A 181 2.73 -5.66 4.96
C ILE A 181 2.06 -6.13 6.26
N ALA A 182 2.19 -5.34 7.31
CA ALA A 182 1.62 -5.66 8.61
C ALA A 182 0.61 -4.58 9.04
N GLY A 183 -0.46 -4.99 9.73
CA GLY A 183 -1.42 -4.09 10.37
C GLY A 183 -2.40 -3.37 9.46
N ILE A 184 -2.22 -3.41 8.13
CA ILE A 184 -3.08 -2.71 7.17
C ILE A 184 -4.47 -3.37 7.09
N PHE A 185 -4.52 -4.69 7.14
CA PHE A 185 -5.75 -5.47 7.00
C PHE A 185 -6.07 -6.21 8.29
N ALA A 186 -7.36 -6.26 8.65
CA ALA A 186 -7.85 -7.17 9.69
C ALA A 186 -7.91 -8.61 9.15
N SER A 187 -7.87 -9.61 10.04
CA SER A 187 -8.02 -11.02 9.65
C SER A 187 -9.35 -11.26 8.92
N SER A 188 -10.44 -10.66 9.38
CA SER A 188 -11.75 -10.75 8.73
C SER A 188 -11.78 -10.16 7.31
N GLU A 189 -11.01 -9.10 7.05
CA GLU A 189 -10.85 -8.53 5.72
C GLU A 189 -10.03 -9.46 4.80
N MET A 190 -8.98 -10.09 5.37
CA MET A 190 -8.19 -11.10 4.65
C MET A 190 -9.02 -12.35 4.36
N ASP A 191 -9.86 -12.80 5.29
CA ASP A 191 -10.79 -13.92 5.11
C ASP A 191 -11.73 -13.67 3.94
N LEU A 192 -12.34 -12.49 3.90
CA LEU A 192 -13.24 -12.08 2.81
C LEU A 192 -12.54 -12.11 1.45
N ALA A 193 -11.31 -11.64 1.36
CA ALA A 193 -10.57 -11.57 0.10
C ALA A 193 -10.01 -12.93 -0.34
N LEU A 194 -9.64 -13.78 0.62
CA LEU A 194 -8.93 -15.03 0.38
C LEU A 194 -9.84 -16.28 0.50
N GLY A 195 -11.11 -16.09 0.89
CA GLY A 195 -12.06 -17.20 1.03
C GLY A 195 -11.62 -18.22 2.08
N GLY A 196 -10.91 -17.78 3.12
CA GLY A 196 -10.48 -18.57 4.26
C GLY A 196 -11.26 -18.23 5.52
N ALA A 197 -10.88 -18.86 6.63
CA ALA A 197 -11.30 -18.50 7.97
C ALA A 197 -10.05 -18.29 8.82
N ASN A 198 -10.00 -17.17 9.54
CA ASN A 198 -8.88 -16.81 10.42
C ASN A 198 -7.51 -16.75 9.70
N VAL A 199 -7.47 -16.06 8.55
CA VAL A 199 -6.21 -15.85 7.81
C VAL A 199 -5.40 -14.76 8.50
N ILE A 200 -4.40 -15.18 9.26
CA ILE A 200 -3.50 -14.28 10.00
C ILE A 200 -2.24 -13.95 9.18
N HIS A 201 -1.75 -14.91 8.40
CA HIS A 201 -0.56 -14.76 7.58
C HIS A 201 -0.82 -15.22 6.16
N ALA A 202 -0.31 -14.45 5.19
CA ALA A 202 -0.32 -14.82 3.78
C ALA A 202 1.01 -14.43 3.13
N ALA A 203 1.39 -15.13 2.06
CA ALA A 203 2.52 -14.80 1.21
C ALA A 203 2.05 -14.59 -0.22
N LEU A 204 2.62 -13.61 -0.91
CA LEU A 204 2.40 -13.32 -2.32
C LEU A 204 3.58 -13.80 -3.13
N LEU A 205 3.32 -14.59 -4.15
CA LEU A 205 4.28 -15.01 -5.15
C LEU A 205 4.42 -13.95 -6.25
N ALA A 206 5.54 -13.97 -6.96
CA ALA A 206 5.79 -13.05 -8.07
C ALA A 206 4.75 -13.19 -9.18
N GLY A 207 4.18 -12.06 -9.63
CA GLY A 207 3.21 -12.01 -10.72
C GLY A 207 2.49 -10.67 -10.83
N GLY A 208 1.83 -10.47 -11.97
CA GLY A 208 1.16 -9.19 -12.26
C GLY A 208 0.03 -8.85 -11.27
N ALA A 209 -0.74 -9.85 -10.83
CA ALA A 209 -1.81 -9.63 -9.85
C ALA A 209 -1.24 -9.26 -8.47
N SER A 210 -0.12 -9.85 -8.06
CA SER A 210 0.58 -9.47 -6.82
C SER A 210 1.10 -8.03 -6.89
N THR A 211 1.68 -7.64 -8.03
CA THR A 211 2.11 -6.25 -8.26
C THR A 211 0.95 -5.27 -8.17
N SER A 212 -0.21 -5.61 -8.74
CA SER A 212 -1.41 -4.78 -8.66
C SER A 212 -1.92 -4.65 -7.22
N PHE A 213 -1.94 -5.75 -6.46
CA PHE A 213 -2.29 -5.71 -5.04
C PHE A 213 -1.34 -4.80 -4.25
N LEU A 214 -0.03 -4.95 -4.44
CA LEU A 214 0.96 -4.14 -3.72
C LEU A 214 0.78 -2.64 -3.96
N LYS A 215 0.41 -2.24 -5.18
CA LYS A 215 0.07 -0.83 -5.48
C LYS A 215 -1.17 -0.36 -4.72
N CYS A 216 -2.23 -1.18 -4.68
CA CYS A 216 -3.46 -0.85 -3.96
C CYS A 216 -3.24 -0.79 -2.44
N ALA A 217 -2.49 -1.73 -1.87
CA ALA A 217 -2.16 -1.76 -0.45
C ALA A 217 -1.31 -0.53 -0.05
N ALA A 218 -0.33 -0.15 -0.87
CA ALA A 218 0.48 1.04 -0.64
C ALA A 218 -0.35 2.33 -0.72
N ALA A 219 -1.34 2.40 -1.62
CA ALA A 219 -2.25 3.55 -1.70
C ALA A 219 -3.12 3.68 -0.44
N LEU A 220 -3.65 2.56 0.08
CA LEU A 220 -4.43 2.53 1.32
C LEU A 220 -3.58 2.93 2.52
N ALA A 221 -2.39 2.35 2.68
CA ALA A 221 -1.46 2.68 3.77
C ALA A 221 -1.11 4.17 3.78
N ARG A 222 -0.75 4.72 2.62
CA ARG A 222 -0.47 6.16 2.46
C ARG A 222 -1.66 7.01 2.86
N TYR A 223 -2.87 6.62 2.46
CA TYR A 223 -4.07 7.37 2.78
C TYR A 223 -4.34 7.41 4.29
N ARG A 224 -4.10 6.32 5.00
CA ARG A 224 -4.21 6.23 6.46
C ARG A 224 -3.10 6.97 7.20
N GLY A 225 -2.03 7.35 6.50
CA GLY A 225 -0.81 7.88 7.13
C GLY A 225 0.01 6.80 7.82
N GLU A 226 -0.31 5.55 7.54
CA GLU A 226 0.49 4.40 7.93
C GLU A 226 1.67 4.35 6.95
N ALA A 227 2.91 4.34 7.46
CA ALA A 227 4.02 3.95 6.62
C ALA A 227 3.72 2.50 6.18
N PRO A 228 3.71 2.18 4.86
CA PRO A 228 3.77 0.78 4.52
C PRO A 228 5.04 0.28 5.19
N GLU A 229 4.91 -0.61 6.17
CA GLU A 229 6.06 -1.35 6.67
C GLU A 229 6.58 -2.15 5.50
N THR A 230 7.49 -1.54 4.77
CA THR A 230 8.07 -2.09 3.56
C THR A 230 9.39 -2.73 3.85
N ASP A 231 9.83 -2.71 5.11
CA ASP A 231 11.16 -3.14 5.47
C ASP A 231 11.12 -4.37 6.39
N TRP A 232 11.58 -5.50 5.84
CA TRP A 232 11.88 -6.71 6.61
C TRP A 232 13.00 -6.46 7.65
N THR A 233 13.72 -5.32 7.61
CA THR A 233 14.72 -4.94 8.61
C THR A 233 14.13 -4.73 10.00
N ALA A 234 12.84 -4.36 10.12
CA ALA A 234 12.13 -4.35 11.39
C ALA A 234 12.07 -5.72 12.09
N TYR A 235 12.36 -6.81 11.36
CA TYR A 235 12.50 -8.16 11.91
C TYR A 235 13.96 -8.55 12.17
N LEU A 236 14.91 -7.61 12.03
CA LEU A 236 16.33 -7.84 12.27
C LEU A 236 16.75 -7.56 13.72
N SER A 237 15.91 -6.88 14.51
CA SER A 237 16.11 -6.66 15.95
C SER A 237 15.69 -7.84 16.80
#